data_bfd8ce2e672c619d2c7b59115be7662b
#
_entry.id   bfd8ce2e672c619d2c7b59115be7662b
#
_cell.length_a   1.000
_cell.length_b   1.000
_cell.length_c   1.000
_cell.angle_alpha   90.00
_cell.angle_beta   90.00
_cell.angle_gamma   90.00
#
_symmetry.space_group_name_H-M   'P 1'
#
loop_
_entity.id
_entity.type
_entity.pdbx_description
1 polymer ?
#
loop_
_entity_poly.entity_id
_entity_poly.type
_entity_poly.pdbx_seq_one_letter_code
_entity_poly.pdbx_strand_id
1 'polypeptide(L)'
;IDHAWGYESARMEDIKNYRPKSRSTHMGQVLQNPYTAQKARLVVWEMADALSIDLAEKRITSDRLELTIGYDIECLTRPEIRANYHGRIRTDRYGRRVPWPSHGNVHLERGAGTNAIMKALTDLFDEIVNPALLIRRLTISAQHLMTEEQRAAAAEQMNLFTAEETTESMMSPAEIAAQKKEKALQEAIIAIKKTYGKNAILRGANFLDGATARLRNSQIGGHK
;
A
#
# COMPACT_ATOMS: atom_id res chain seq x y z
N ILE A 1 -17.32 2.19 -29.27
CA ILE A 1 -18.22 2.97 -30.17
C ILE A 1 -19.51 3.31 -29.41
N ASP A 2 -20.18 2.36 -28.79
CA ASP A 2 -21.46 2.57 -28.09
C ASP A 2 -21.37 3.60 -26.96
N HIS A 3 -20.30 3.55 -26.16
CA HIS A 3 -20.05 4.54 -25.12
C HIS A 3 -19.87 5.98 -25.67
N ALA A 4 -19.29 6.14 -26.85
CA ALA A 4 -19.16 7.45 -27.51
C ALA A 4 -20.52 8.02 -27.98
N TRP A 5 -21.53 7.17 -28.14
CA TRP A 5 -22.90 7.56 -28.44
C TRP A 5 -23.77 7.74 -27.19
N GLY A 6 -23.18 7.65 -26.00
CA GLY A 6 -23.91 7.78 -24.74
C GLY A 6 -24.68 6.52 -24.34
N TYR A 7 -24.46 5.40 -25.03
CA TYR A 7 -25.04 4.13 -24.63
C TYR A 7 -24.21 3.51 -23.50
N GLU A 8 -24.85 3.28 -22.38
CA GLU A 8 -24.26 2.63 -21.21
C GLU A 8 -25.07 1.38 -20.85
N SER A 9 -24.41 0.21 -20.84
CA SER A 9 -25.08 -1.06 -20.50
C SER A 9 -25.33 -1.21 -19.00
N ALA A 10 -24.52 -0.53 -18.17
CA ALA A 10 -24.70 -0.56 -16.72
C ALA A 10 -25.74 0.46 -16.28
N ARG A 11 -26.78 0.01 -15.59
CA ARG A 11 -27.81 0.86 -15.00
C ARG A 11 -27.44 1.27 -13.58
N MET A 12 -28.02 2.35 -13.08
CA MET A 12 -27.83 2.80 -11.70
C MET A 12 -28.19 1.72 -10.68
N GLU A 13 -29.18 0.89 -10.98
CA GLU A 13 -29.57 -0.24 -10.13
C GLU A 13 -28.48 -1.30 -10.07
N ASP A 14 -27.83 -1.61 -11.20
CA ASP A 14 -26.73 -2.57 -11.26
C ASP A 14 -25.55 -2.09 -10.40
N ILE A 15 -25.23 -0.79 -10.47
CA ILE A 15 -24.18 -0.17 -9.66
C ILE A 15 -24.53 -0.23 -8.17
N LYS A 16 -25.76 0.10 -7.79
CA LYS A 16 -26.23 0.08 -6.40
C LYS A 16 -26.25 -1.33 -5.80
N ASN A 17 -26.62 -2.32 -6.61
CA ASN A 17 -26.76 -3.70 -6.19
C ASN A 17 -25.45 -4.50 -6.31
N TYR A 18 -24.43 -3.93 -6.97
CA TYR A 18 -23.15 -4.60 -7.13
C TYR A 18 -22.49 -4.87 -5.77
N ARG A 19 -22.17 -6.13 -5.54
CA ARG A 19 -21.41 -6.58 -4.36
C ARG A 19 -20.12 -7.22 -4.86
N PRO A 20 -18.95 -6.59 -4.65
CA PRO A 20 -17.68 -7.18 -5.06
C PRO A 20 -17.42 -8.47 -4.29
N LYS A 21 -16.92 -9.49 -4.99
CA LYS A 21 -16.53 -10.78 -4.39
C LYS A 21 -15.34 -10.67 -3.45
N SER A 22 -14.44 -9.73 -3.72
CA SER A 22 -13.30 -9.39 -2.87
C SER A 22 -13.20 -7.89 -2.72
N ARG A 23 -12.74 -7.42 -1.57
CA ARG A 23 -12.46 -6.01 -1.31
C ARG A 23 -10.96 -5.79 -1.26
N SER A 24 -10.51 -4.77 -1.94
CA SER A 24 -9.13 -4.31 -1.90
C SER A 24 -9.06 -2.80 -1.90
N THR A 25 -7.99 -2.24 -1.35
CA THR A 25 -7.64 -0.83 -1.49
C THR A 25 -6.22 -0.72 -2.04
N HIS A 26 -5.96 0.31 -2.82
CA HIS A 26 -4.64 0.52 -3.40
C HIS A 26 -4.25 1.99 -3.36
N MET A 27 -2.95 2.23 -3.28
CA MET A 27 -2.33 3.53 -3.41
C MET A 27 -1.25 3.45 -4.48
N GLY A 28 -1.26 4.38 -5.43
CA GLY A 28 -0.23 4.50 -6.46
C GLY A 28 0.42 5.87 -6.43
N GLN A 29 1.72 5.91 -6.70
CA GLN A 29 2.46 7.15 -6.88
C GLN A 29 3.34 7.07 -8.11
N VAL A 30 3.24 8.08 -8.98
CA VAL A 30 4.19 8.34 -10.06
C VAL A 30 5.15 9.42 -9.56
N LEU A 31 6.44 9.10 -9.56
CA LEU A 31 7.49 10.03 -9.11
C LEU A 31 7.73 11.07 -10.20
N GLN A 32 7.95 12.33 -9.82
CA GLN A 32 8.23 13.42 -10.78
C GLN A 32 9.54 13.17 -11.54
N ASN A 33 10.56 12.70 -10.82
CA ASN A 33 11.85 12.28 -11.37
C ASN A 33 12.08 10.82 -11.07
N PRO A 34 12.88 10.09 -11.87
CA PRO A 34 13.27 8.74 -11.57
C PRO A 34 14.10 8.68 -10.26
N TYR A 35 13.76 7.75 -9.38
CA TYR A 35 14.43 7.57 -8.09
C TYR A 35 15.33 6.35 -8.09
N THR A 36 16.43 6.45 -7.34
CA THR A 36 17.23 5.27 -6.96
C THR A 36 16.43 4.40 -5.99
N ALA A 37 16.83 3.14 -5.85
CA ALA A 37 16.19 2.20 -4.91
C ALA A 37 16.13 2.76 -3.49
N GLN A 38 17.21 3.41 -3.01
CA GLN A 38 17.27 4.01 -1.67
C GLN A 38 16.21 5.09 -1.45
N LYS A 39 16.04 6.02 -2.41
CA LYS A 39 14.99 7.06 -2.32
C LYS A 39 13.60 6.48 -2.46
N ALA A 40 13.41 5.52 -3.36
CA ALA A 40 12.12 4.86 -3.57
C ALA A 40 11.68 4.04 -2.35
N ARG A 41 12.63 3.42 -1.62
CA ARG A 41 12.36 2.73 -0.36
C ARG A 41 11.71 3.63 0.68
N LEU A 42 12.21 4.88 0.80
CA LEU A 42 11.61 5.89 1.69
C LEU A 42 10.16 6.19 1.28
N VAL A 43 9.90 6.31 -0.03
CA VAL A 43 8.53 6.53 -0.53
C VAL A 43 7.61 5.34 -0.22
N VAL A 44 8.08 4.10 -0.36
CA VAL A 44 7.31 2.90 0.02
C VAL A 44 6.99 2.93 1.51
N TRP A 45 7.95 3.29 2.36
CA TRP A 45 7.75 3.45 3.79
C TRP A 45 6.67 4.52 4.12
N GLU A 46 6.70 5.68 3.44
CA GLU A 46 5.68 6.72 3.55
C GLU A 46 4.30 6.26 3.08
N MET A 47 4.26 5.49 2.00
CA MET A 47 3.01 4.93 1.47
C MET A 47 2.43 3.88 2.41
N ALA A 48 3.29 3.04 3.02
CA ALA A 48 2.89 2.03 4.00
C ALA A 48 2.29 2.67 5.27
N ASP A 49 2.89 3.76 5.79
CA ASP A 49 2.34 4.54 6.89
C ASP A 49 0.96 5.11 6.54
N ALA A 50 0.83 5.70 5.35
CA ALA A 50 -0.44 6.24 4.88
C ALA A 50 -1.52 5.15 4.70
N LEU A 51 -1.15 3.98 4.17
CA LEU A 51 -2.05 2.84 4.02
C LEU A 51 -2.54 2.34 5.38
N SER A 52 -1.64 2.20 6.35
CA SER A 52 -2.00 1.73 7.71
C SER A 52 -2.98 2.68 8.40
N ILE A 53 -2.81 4.00 8.22
CA ILE A 53 -3.73 5.02 8.73
C ILE A 53 -5.10 4.92 8.04
N ASP A 54 -5.11 4.74 6.71
CA ASP A 54 -6.36 4.61 5.93
C ASP A 54 -7.16 3.36 6.33
N LEU A 55 -6.48 2.23 6.54
CA LEU A 55 -7.11 1.00 7.03
C LEU A 55 -7.72 1.20 8.42
N ALA A 56 -6.98 1.82 9.35
CA ALA A 56 -7.46 2.09 10.70
C ALA A 56 -8.64 3.08 10.72
N GLU A 57 -8.59 4.17 9.94
CA GLU A 57 -9.66 5.15 9.84
C GLU A 57 -10.97 4.50 9.36
N LYS A 58 -10.87 3.56 8.41
CA LYS A 58 -12.00 2.80 7.87
C LYS A 58 -12.42 1.60 8.73
N ARG A 59 -11.68 1.29 9.80
CA ARG A 59 -11.89 0.10 10.66
C ARG A 59 -11.90 -1.21 9.86
N ILE A 60 -10.97 -1.33 8.91
CA ILE A 60 -10.80 -2.51 8.09
C ILE A 60 -9.39 -3.08 8.27
N THR A 61 -9.27 -4.38 8.11
CA THR A 61 -8.01 -5.13 8.20
C THR A 61 -7.74 -5.87 6.90
N SER A 62 -6.48 -6.19 6.65
CA SER A 62 -6.02 -6.97 5.51
C SER A 62 -5.08 -8.07 6.01
N ASP A 63 -5.08 -9.20 5.33
CA ASP A 63 -4.12 -10.29 5.56
C ASP A 63 -3.10 -10.43 4.42
N ARG A 64 -3.21 -9.61 3.37
CA ARG A 64 -2.30 -9.65 2.22
C ARG A 64 -2.00 -8.27 1.69
N LEU A 65 -0.73 -7.98 1.58
CA LEU A 65 -0.22 -6.76 0.94
C LEU A 65 0.49 -7.12 -0.36
N GLU A 66 0.39 -6.23 -1.33
CA GLU A 66 1.08 -6.34 -2.62
C GLU A 66 1.85 -5.06 -2.91
N LEU A 67 3.01 -5.22 -3.56
CA LEU A 67 3.84 -4.12 -4.03
C LEU A 67 4.19 -4.34 -5.49
N THR A 68 4.02 -3.29 -6.28
CA THR A 68 4.50 -3.24 -7.67
C THR A 68 5.44 -2.05 -7.84
N ILE A 69 6.62 -2.32 -8.42
CA ILE A 69 7.67 -1.35 -8.70
C ILE A 69 7.78 -1.20 -10.22
N GLY A 70 7.44 -0.03 -10.74
CA GLY A 70 7.58 0.31 -12.15
C GLY A 70 8.85 1.11 -12.39
N TYR A 71 9.67 0.64 -13.32
CA TYR A 71 10.95 1.27 -13.67
C TYR A 71 10.78 2.34 -14.76
N ASP A 72 11.74 3.26 -14.80
CA ASP A 72 11.74 4.38 -15.75
C ASP A 72 12.29 3.96 -17.12
N ILE A 73 11.89 4.70 -18.15
CA ILE A 73 12.42 4.57 -19.52
C ILE A 73 13.93 4.87 -19.56
N GLU A 74 14.43 5.74 -18.69
CA GLU A 74 15.84 6.09 -18.62
C GLU A 74 16.73 4.87 -18.36
N CYS A 75 16.20 3.81 -17.74
CA CYS A 75 16.93 2.56 -17.58
C CYS A 75 17.36 1.92 -18.90
N LEU A 76 16.64 2.20 -19.99
CA LEU A 76 16.93 1.65 -21.32
C LEU A 76 17.60 2.66 -22.26
N THR A 77 17.63 3.94 -21.90
CA THR A 77 18.24 5.02 -22.69
C THR A 77 19.60 5.45 -22.15
N ARG A 78 19.86 5.24 -20.84
CA ARG A 78 21.17 5.48 -20.26
C ARG A 78 22.12 4.31 -20.54
N PRO A 79 23.24 4.52 -21.28
CA PRO A 79 24.14 3.43 -21.69
C PRO A 79 24.67 2.60 -20.52
N GLU A 80 25.02 3.27 -19.41
CA GLU A 80 25.58 2.66 -18.21
C GLU A 80 24.60 1.69 -17.51
N ILE A 81 23.30 2.01 -17.52
CA ILE A 81 22.26 1.14 -16.95
C ILE A 81 21.88 0.06 -17.97
N ARG A 82 21.72 0.47 -19.24
CA ARG A 82 21.28 -0.44 -20.31
C ARG A 82 22.28 -1.57 -20.55
N ALA A 83 23.58 -1.31 -20.49
CA ALA A 83 24.63 -2.31 -20.67
C ALA A 83 24.56 -3.45 -19.64
N ASN A 84 24.13 -3.14 -18.41
CA ASN A 84 24.04 -4.08 -17.31
C ASN A 84 22.65 -4.70 -17.10
N TYR A 85 21.65 -4.27 -17.91
CA TYR A 85 20.30 -4.80 -17.79
C TYR A 85 20.00 -5.86 -18.83
N HIS A 86 19.88 -7.10 -18.39
CA HIS A 86 19.57 -8.29 -19.23
C HIS A 86 18.14 -8.83 -18.98
N GLY A 87 17.34 -8.10 -18.18
CA GLY A 87 15.99 -8.51 -17.84
C GLY A 87 14.97 -8.30 -18.98
N ARG A 88 13.75 -8.71 -18.73
CA ARG A 88 12.63 -8.57 -19.66
C ARG A 88 12.25 -7.11 -19.85
N ILE A 89 11.87 -6.77 -21.09
CA ILE A 89 11.39 -5.43 -21.48
C ILE A 89 9.94 -5.57 -21.92
N ARG A 90 9.11 -4.59 -21.56
CA ARG A 90 7.73 -4.48 -22.03
C ARG A 90 7.50 -3.14 -22.72
N THR A 91 6.46 -3.07 -23.52
CA THR A 91 5.90 -1.81 -24.01
C THR A 91 4.79 -1.37 -23.07
N ASP A 92 4.85 -0.12 -22.58
CA ASP A 92 3.79 0.45 -21.75
C ASP A 92 2.58 0.90 -22.61
N ARG A 93 1.51 1.37 -21.97
CA ARG A 93 0.29 1.83 -22.67
C ARG A 93 0.52 3.05 -23.58
N TYR A 94 1.65 3.72 -23.48
CA TYR A 94 2.04 4.85 -24.32
C TYR A 94 3.00 4.44 -25.45
N GLY A 95 3.23 3.16 -25.66
CA GLY A 95 4.15 2.65 -26.68
C GLY A 95 5.63 2.73 -26.31
N ARG A 96 5.98 3.09 -25.05
CA ARG A 96 7.37 3.24 -24.63
C ARG A 96 7.91 1.93 -24.11
N ARG A 97 9.15 1.63 -24.46
CA ARG A 97 9.86 0.45 -23.95
C ARG A 97 10.36 0.75 -22.54
N VAL A 98 10.02 -0.10 -21.58
CA VAL A 98 10.45 0.01 -20.18
C VAL A 98 10.84 -1.37 -19.65
N PRO A 99 11.71 -1.46 -18.61
CA PRO A 99 11.97 -2.72 -17.94
C PRO A 99 10.68 -3.34 -17.39
N TRP A 100 10.66 -4.67 -17.30
CA TRP A 100 9.53 -5.37 -16.70
C TRP A 100 9.42 -4.96 -15.22
N PRO A 101 8.21 -4.63 -14.73
CA PRO A 101 8.04 -4.23 -13.34
C PRO A 101 8.31 -5.39 -12.39
N SER A 102 8.85 -5.08 -11.22
CA SER A 102 8.88 -6.03 -10.11
C SER A 102 7.53 -6.04 -9.41
N HIS A 103 7.09 -7.22 -9.01
CA HIS A 103 5.85 -7.43 -8.28
C HIS A 103 6.04 -8.52 -7.24
N GLY A 104 5.49 -8.29 -6.05
CA GLY A 104 5.49 -9.26 -4.97
C GLY A 104 4.32 -9.05 -4.04
N ASN A 105 4.12 -10.02 -3.16
CA ASN A 105 3.11 -9.97 -2.13
C ASN A 105 3.63 -10.60 -0.83
N VAL A 106 3.08 -10.17 0.28
CA VAL A 106 3.37 -10.68 1.61
C VAL A 106 2.08 -10.92 2.38
N HIS A 107 2.02 -12.02 3.10
CA HIS A 107 0.93 -12.33 4.01
C HIS A 107 1.23 -11.75 5.39
N LEU A 108 0.21 -11.21 6.02
CA LEU A 108 0.25 -10.69 7.37
C LEU A 108 -0.78 -11.40 8.23
N GLU A 109 -0.52 -11.43 9.54
CA GLU A 109 -1.58 -11.75 10.50
C GLU A 109 -2.68 -10.70 10.41
N ARG A 110 -3.92 -11.15 10.47
CA ARG A 110 -5.09 -10.27 10.43
C ARG A 110 -5.11 -9.34 11.63
N GLY A 111 -5.19 -8.05 11.38
CA GLY A 111 -5.14 -7.02 12.40
C GLY A 111 -3.72 -6.59 12.76
N ALA A 112 -2.75 -6.90 11.90
CA ALA A 112 -1.38 -6.40 12.02
C ALA A 112 -1.37 -4.88 12.21
N GLY A 113 -0.59 -4.40 13.17
CA GLY A 113 -0.43 -2.98 13.48
C GLY A 113 0.35 -2.21 12.40
N THR A 114 0.40 -0.90 12.55
CA THR A 114 1.12 0.01 11.64
C THR A 114 2.55 -0.41 11.40
N ASN A 115 3.29 -0.74 12.46
CA ASN A 115 4.70 -1.10 12.37
C ASN A 115 4.91 -2.40 11.59
N ALA A 116 4.02 -3.38 11.75
CA ALA A 116 4.07 -4.65 11.01
C ALA A 116 3.81 -4.42 9.51
N ILE A 117 2.81 -3.61 9.15
CA ILE A 117 2.50 -3.23 7.76
C ILE A 117 3.68 -2.51 7.12
N MET A 118 4.26 -1.53 7.82
CA MET A 118 5.39 -0.76 7.33
C MET A 118 6.62 -1.64 7.13
N LYS A 119 6.92 -2.50 8.10
CA LYS A 119 8.03 -3.44 8.01
C LYS A 119 7.84 -4.41 6.85
N ALA A 120 6.69 -5.04 6.74
CA ALA A 120 6.40 -6.01 5.70
C ALA A 120 6.54 -5.43 4.28
N LEU A 121 6.04 -4.21 4.03
CA LEU A 121 6.16 -3.56 2.72
C LEU A 121 7.58 -3.10 2.41
N THR A 122 8.35 -2.67 3.40
CA THR A 122 9.76 -2.30 3.20
C THR A 122 10.66 -3.52 2.98
N ASP A 123 10.44 -4.60 3.72
CA ASP A 123 11.15 -5.87 3.51
C ASP A 123 10.82 -6.45 2.13
N LEU A 124 9.55 -6.46 1.73
CA LEU A 124 9.12 -6.89 0.39
C LEU A 124 9.75 -6.02 -0.70
N PHE A 125 9.86 -4.70 -0.49
CA PHE A 125 10.56 -3.83 -1.43
C PHE A 125 12.02 -4.23 -1.59
N ASP A 126 12.72 -4.45 -0.48
CA ASP A 126 14.14 -4.84 -0.48
C ASP A 126 14.36 -6.20 -1.18
N GLU A 127 13.39 -7.11 -1.08
CA GLU A 127 13.42 -8.44 -1.74
C GLU A 127 13.24 -8.34 -3.25
N ILE A 128 12.27 -7.54 -3.73
CA ILE A 128 11.86 -7.57 -5.15
C ILE A 128 12.49 -6.48 -6.01
N VAL A 129 13.08 -5.43 -5.41
CA VAL A 129 13.65 -4.32 -6.16
C VAL A 129 14.89 -4.74 -6.95
N ASN A 130 15.02 -4.22 -8.17
CA ASN A 130 16.31 -4.24 -8.85
C ASN A 130 17.04 -2.92 -8.54
N PRO A 131 18.08 -2.94 -7.70
CA PRO A 131 18.74 -1.72 -7.23
C PRO A 131 19.54 -0.97 -8.32
N ALA A 132 19.84 -1.64 -9.43
CA ALA A 132 20.53 -1.03 -10.58
C ALA A 132 19.60 -0.19 -11.46
N LEU A 133 18.28 -0.26 -11.25
CA LEU A 133 17.30 0.42 -12.09
C LEU A 133 16.73 1.66 -11.41
N LEU A 134 16.36 2.63 -12.23
CA LEU A 134 15.65 3.82 -11.79
C LEU A 134 14.14 3.55 -11.71
N ILE A 135 13.53 3.96 -10.61
CA ILE A 135 12.13 3.70 -10.28
C ILE A 135 11.28 4.93 -10.62
N ARG A 136 10.16 4.70 -11.31
CA ARG A 136 9.22 5.76 -11.74
C ARG A 136 7.86 5.66 -11.08
N ARG A 137 7.42 4.45 -10.75
CA ARG A 137 6.09 4.20 -10.19
C ARG A 137 6.17 3.20 -9.06
N LEU A 138 5.43 3.49 -8.01
CA LEU A 138 5.20 2.58 -6.89
C LEU A 138 3.70 2.39 -6.71
N THR A 139 3.26 1.17 -6.50
CA THR A 139 1.86 0.86 -6.18
C THR A 139 1.84 -0.15 -5.06
N ILE A 140 1.15 0.15 -3.99
CA ILE A 140 0.86 -0.79 -2.90
C ILE A 140 -0.64 -1.07 -2.86
N SER A 141 -1.01 -2.28 -2.49
CA SER A 141 -2.41 -2.64 -2.27
C SER A 141 -2.57 -3.54 -1.06
N ALA A 142 -3.71 -3.40 -0.39
CA ALA A 142 -4.17 -4.29 0.66
C ALA A 142 -5.35 -5.09 0.12
N GLN A 143 -5.25 -6.40 0.21
CA GLN A 143 -6.22 -7.37 -0.32
C GLN A 143 -7.01 -8.02 0.83
N HIS A 144 -8.09 -8.73 0.48
CA HIS A 144 -8.91 -9.47 1.42
C HIS A 144 -9.39 -8.62 2.60
N LEU A 145 -9.84 -7.40 2.31
CA LEU A 145 -10.30 -6.46 3.34
C LEU A 145 -11.51 -7.01 4.08
N MET A 146 -11.44 -6.97 5.40
CA MET A 146 -12.51 -7.34 6.33
C MET A 146 -12.74 -6.22 7.35
N THR A 147 -13.99 -6.04 7.78
CA THR A 147 -14.30 -5.18 8.94
C THR A 147 -13.90 -5.88 10.24
N GLU A 148 -13.74 -5.09 11.32
CA GLU A 148 -13.49 -5.66 12.66
C GLU A 148 -14.60 -6.64 13.08
N GLU A 149 -15.86 -6.37 12.73
CA GLU A 149 -17.01 -7.25 12.99
C GLU A 149 -16.91 -8.57 12.22
N GLN A 150 -16.57 -8.50 10.93
CA GLN A 150 -16.37 -9.71 10.11
C GLN A 150 -15.19 -10.54 10.62
N ARG A 151 -14.15 -9.90 11.13
CA ARG A 151 -13.01 -10.59 11.73
C ARG A 151 -13.40 -11.30 13.03
N ALA A 152 -14.16 -10.65 13.90
CA ALA A 152 -14.65 -11.24 15.14
C ALA A 152 -15.53 -12.47 14.86
N ALA A 153 -16.49 -12.35 13.93
CA ALA A 153 -17.36 -13.45 13.55
C ALA A 153 -16.59 -14.63 12.93
N ALA A 154 -15.57 -14.35 12.12
CA ALA A 154 -14.71 -15.41 11.55
C ALA A 154 -13.86 -16.11 12.62
N ALA A 155 -13.39 -15.40 13.64
CA ALA A 155 -12.64 -15.97 14.75
C ALA A 155 -13.55 -16.88 15.63
N GLU A 156 -14.79 -16.46 15.91
CA GLU A 156 -15.76 -17.29 16.64
C GLU A 156 -16.07 -18.59 15.89
N GLN A 157 -16.22 -18.52 14.55
CA GLN A 157 -16.51 -19.69 13.74
C GLN A 157 -15.32 -20.68 13.68
N MET A 158 -14.10 -20.20 13.68
CA MET A 158 -12.90 -21.05 13.74
C MET A 158 -12.79 -21.74 15.10
N ASN A 159 -13.07 -21.05 16.20
CA ASN A 159 -13.02 -21.62 17.54
C ASN A 159 -14.05 -22.71 17.79
N LEU A 160 -15.12 -22.78 17.01
CA LEU A 160 -16.14 -23.84 17.12
C LEU A 160 -15.66 -25.20 16.58
N PHE A 161 -14.67 -25.19 15.66
CA PHE A 161 -14.16 -26.39 14.97
C PHE A 161 -12.72 -26.77 15.33
N THR A 162 -11.97 -25.85 15.92
CA THR A 162 -10.59 -26.08 16.37
C THR A 162 -10.51 -25.70 17.84
N ALA A 163 -10.24 -26.69 18.69
CA ALA A 163 -9.94 -26.49 20.11
C ALA A 163 -8.56 -25.84 20.33
N GLU A 164 -8.04 -25.14 19.35
CA GLU A 164 -6.76 -24.43 19.44
C GLU A 164 -6.96 -23.02 19.99
N GLU A 165 -6.14 -22.69 20.96
CA GLU A 165 -6.10 -21.42 21.67
C GLU A 165 -6.05 -20.25 20.67
N THR A 166 -6.89 -19.24 20.91
CA THR A 166 -6.89 -18.01 20.13
C THR A 166 -5.51 -17.35 20.15
N THR A 167 -5.10 -16.72 19.06
CA THR A 167 -3.82 -15.97 18.96
C THR A 167 -3.64 -14.96 20.11
N GLU A 168 -4.74 -14.43 20.66
CA GLU A 168 -4.73 -13.57 21.86
C GLU A 168 -4.32 -14.33 23.15
N SER A 169 -4.59 -15.64 23.24
CA SER A 169 -4.19 -16.48 24.37
C SER A 169 -2.69 -16.78 24.39
N MET A 170 -2.01 -16.65 23.22
CA MET A 170 -0.56 -16.89 23.11
C MET A 170 0.29 -15.61 23.27
N MET A 171 -0.34 -14.44 23.28
CA MET A 171 0.39 -13.17 23.42
C MET A 171 0.76 -12.88 24.88
N SER A 172 2.00 -12.44 25.08
CA SER A 172 2.43 -11.99 26.40
C SER A 172 1.69 -10.71 26.83
N PRO A 173 1.51 -10.46 28.15
CA PRO A 173 0.93 -9.22 28.65
C PRO A 173 1.63 -7.95 28.14
N ALA A 174 2.93 -8.03 27.85
CA ALA A 174 3.72 -6.93 27.31
C ALA A 174 3.34 -6.64 25.83
N GLU A 175 3.13 -7.67 25.02
CA GLU A 175 2.69 -7.54 23.61
C GLU A 175 1.29 -6.96 23.53
N ILE A 176 0.37 -7.41 24.36
CA ILE A 176 -0.99 -6.86 24.45
C ILE A 176 -0.96 -5.36 24.84
N ALA A 177 -0.12 -4.99 25.81
CA ALA A 177 0.05 -3.60 26.20
C ALA A 177 0.66 -2.74 25.08
N ALA A 178 1.63 -3.28 24.34
CA ALA A 178 2.24 -2.61 23.19
C ALA A 178 1.22 -2.38 22.05
N GLN A 179 0.40 -3.37 21.73
CA GLN A 179 -0.66 -3.24 20.72
C GLN A 179 -1.71 -2.19 21.12
N LYS A 180 -2.14 -2.19 22.38
CA LYS A 180 -3.08 -1.17 22.89
C LYS A 180 -2.50 0.24 22.79
N LYS A 181 -1.22 0.41 23.12
CA LYS A 181 -0.51 1.68 22.99
C LYS A 181 -0.39 2.12 21.54
N GLU A 182 -0.06 1.19 20.62
CA GLU A 182 0.03 1.47 19.19
C GLU A 182 -1.33 1.90 18.61
N LYS A 183 -2.41 1.20 18.99
CA LYS A 183 -3.78 1.55 18.57
C LYS A 183 -4.19 2.94 19.07
N ALA A 184 -3.95 3.25 20.35
CA ALA A 184 -4.25 4.56 20.93
C ALA A 184 -3.45 5.69 20.23
N LEU A 185 -2.17 5.46 19.95
CA LEU A 185 -1.35 6.41 19.20
C LEU A 185 -1.89 6.64 17.78
N GLN A 186 -2.30 5.57 17.10
CA GLN A 186 -2.86 5.64 15.76
C GLN A 186 -4.18 6.42 15.75
N GLU A 187 -5.07 6.18 16.70
CA GLU A 187 -6.32 6.93 16.85
C GLU A 187 -6.08 8.43 17.11
N ALA A 188 -5.09 8.77 17.96
CA ALA A 188 -4.69 10.15 18.18
C ALA A 188 -4.14 10.83 16.92
N ILE A 189 -3.30 10.14 16.15
CA ILE A 189 -2.77 10.64 14.86
C ILE A 189 -3.91 10.88 13.87
N ILE A 190 -4.87 9.97 13.76
CA ILE A 190 -6.05 10.10 12.88
C ILE A 190 -6.86 11.33 13.29
N ALA A 191 -7.15 11.50 14.58
CA ALA A 191 -7.89 12.64 15.10
C ALA A 191 -7.20 13.99 14.79
N ILE A 192 -5.89 14.07 15.00
CA ILE A 192 -5.10 15.27 14.69
C ILE A 192 -5.13 15.55 13.17
N LYS A 193 -4.88 14.56 12.34
CA LYS A 193 -4.89 14.73 10.87
C LYS A 193 -6.26 15.12 10.34
N LYS A 194 -7.32 14.63 10.96
CA LYS A 194 -8.70 14.96 10.58
C LYS A 194 -9.07 16.41 10.93
N THR A 195 -8.61 16.89 12.08
CA THR A 195 -8.91 18.24 12.57
C THR A 195 -8.02 19.31 11.94
N TYR A 196 -6.74 19.06 11.81
CA TYR A 196 -5.72 20.05 11.43
C TYR A 196 -5.08 19.79 10.04
N GLY A 197 -5.52 18.74 9.34
CA GLY A 197 -5.03 18.36 8.00
C GLY A 197 -3.92 17.33 8.03
N LYS A 198 -3.71 16.71 6.85
CA LYS A 198 -2.79 15.56 6.69
C LYS A 198 -1.34 15.84 7.07
N ASN A 199 -0.91 17.10 6.98
CA ASN A 199 0.46 17.52 7.32
C ASN A 199 0.61 18.02 8.76
N ALA A 200 -0.44 18.00 9.58
CA ALA A 200 -0.40 18.48 10.97
C ALA A 200 0.54 17.66 11.85
N ILE A 201 0.67 16.37 11.59
CA ILE A 201 1.64 15.49 12.25
C ILE A 201 2.33 14.63 11.21
N LEU A 202 3.65 14.61 11.23
CA LEU A 202 4.52 13.90 10.30
C LEU A 202 5.61 13.15 11.07
N ARG A 203 6.09 12.05 10.50
CA ARG A 203 7.26 11.35 11.04
C ARG A 203 8.54 12.05 10.60
N GLY A 204 9.62 11.96 11.38
CA GLY A 204 10.91 12.59 11.04
C GLY A 204 11.43 12.20 9.65
N ALA A 205 11.21 10.96 9.23
CA ALA A 205 11.60 10.49 7.90
C ALA A 205 10.92 11.22 6.73
N ASN A 206 9.74 11.85 6.94
CA ASN A 206 9.08 12.67 5.92
C ASN A 206 9.82 13.97 5.56
N PHE A 207 10.92 14.27 6.24
CA PHE A 207 11.80 15.44 5.98
C PHE A 207 13.11 15.04 5.32
N LEU A 208 13.36 13.75 5.09
CA LEU A 208 14.55 13.28 4.40
C LEU A 208 14.51 13.59 2.90
N ASP A 209 15.69 13.63 2.27
CA ASP A 209 15.80 13.80 0.82
C ASP A 209 15.14 12.62 0.08
N GLY A 210 14.26 12.94 -0.84
CA GLY A 210 13.44 11.97 -1.56
C GLY A 210 12.08 11.68 -0.93
N ALA A 211 11.77 12.21 0.28
CA ALA A 211 10.44 12.09 0.87
C ALA A 211 9.39 12.86 0.05
N THR A 212 8.22 12.28 -0.12
CA THR A 212 7.15 12.83 -0.96
C THR A 212 5.84 13.09 -0.21
N ALA A 213 5.70 12.58 1.02
CA ALA A 213 4.43 12.62 1.76
C ALA A 213 3.87 14.03 1.95
N ARG A 214 4.72 15.01 2.27
CA ARG A 214 4.31 16.41 2.47
C ARG A 214 3.69 17.01 1.21
N LEU A 215 4.34 16.80 0.06
CA LEU A 215 3.86 17.29 -1.23
C LEU A 215 2.58 16.54 -1.64
N ARG A 216 2.57 15.22 -1.51
CA ARG A 216 1.41 14.38 -1.82
C ARG A 216 0.18 14.76 -0.99
N ASN A 217 0.35 15.03 0.30
CA ASN A 217 -0.74 15.43 1.19
C ASN A 217 -1.38 16.78 0.83
N SER A 218 -0.64 17.66 0.13
CA SER A 218 -1.16 18.95 -0.35
C SER A 218 -1.82 18.88 -1.74
N GLN A 219 -1.78 17.72 -2.40
CA GLN A 219 -2.41 17.51 -3.71
C GLN A 219 -3.86 17.08 -3.57
N ILE A 220 -4.72 17.58 -4.46
CA ILE A 220 -6.13 17.18 -4.58
C ILE A 220 -6.23 16.15 -5.70
N GLY A 221 -6.64 14.90 -5.38
CA GLY A 221 -6.79 13.84 -6.38
C GLY A 221 -5.51 13.43 -7.12
N GLY A 222 -4.32 13.71 -6.53
CA GLY A 222 -3.02 13.40 -7.14
C GLY A 222 -2.52 14.43 -8.16
N HIS A 223 -3.23 15.54 -8.31
CA HIS A 223 -2.86 16.68 -9.15
C HIS A 223 -2.72 17.96 -8.31
N LYS A 224 -1.85 18.87 -8.76
CA LYS A 224 -1.79 20.24 -8.24
C LYS A 224 -2.86 21.08 -8.87
#